data_5a5deb4e472ea0cb7bddc9a60741a892
#
_entry.id   5a5deb4e472ea0cb7bddc9a60741a892
#
_cell.length_a   1.000
_cell.length_b   1.000
_cell.length_c   1.000
_cell.angle_alpha   90.00
_cell.angle_beta   90.00
_cell.angle_gamma   90.00
#
_symmetry.space_group_name_H-M   'P 1'
#
loop_
_entity.id
_entity.type
_entity.pdbx_description
1 polymer ?
#
loop_
_entity_poly.entity_id
_entity_poly.type
_entity_poly.pdbx_seq_one_letter_code
_entity_poly.pdbx_strand_id
1 'polypeptide(L)' 'MALFNVTVRAHFSESTIDELTAHGVYWVQGAPDEEGTNRRRHHLRVQADNCDDAVERARKDVVDAGGDGTFVECGGPVYT' A
#
# COMPACT_ATOMS: atom_id res chain seq x y z
N MET A 1 -0.43 -18.20 5.46
CA MET A 1 -0.45 -16.72 5.34
C MET A 1 -1.81 -16.26 4.88
N ALA A 2 -2.28 -15.17 5.44
CA ALA A 2 -3.52 -14.55 5.01
C ALA A 2 -3.21 -13.34 4.13
N LEU A 3 -4.17 -12.94 3.32
CA LEU A 3 -4.07 -11.73 2.51
C LEU A 3 -4.64 -10.56 3.32
N PHE A 4 -3.87 -9.49 3.46
CA PHE A 4 -4.28 -8.31 4.22
C PHE A 4 -4.45 -7.10 3.32
N ASN A 5 -5.47 -6.31 3.59
CA ASN A 5 -5.59 -4.98 3.01
C ASN A 5 -4.71 -4.03 3.78
N VAL A 6 -3.90 -3.27 3.08
CA VAL A 6 -3.05 -2.25 3.68
C VAL A 6 -3.30 -0.94 2.94
N THR A 7 -3.51 0.13 3.71
CA THR A 7 -3.70 1.46 3.16
C THR A 7 -2.45 2.28 3.38
N VAL A 8 -1.97 2.90 2.32
CA VAL A 8 -0.80 3.78 2.37
C VAL A 8 -1.24 5.18 1.94
N ARG A 9 -0.96 6.15 2.78
CA ARG A 9 -1.24 7.57 2.47
C ARG A 9 0.05 8.23 2.05
N ALA A 10 0.20 8.45 0.75
CA ALA A 10 1.41 9.03 0.21
C ALA A 10 1.16 9.60 -1.19
N HIS A 11 2.10 10.41 -1.63
CA HIS A 11 2.17 10.81 -3.03
C HIS A 11 3.10 9.84 -3.75
N PHE A 12 2.52 9.01 -4.62
CA PHE A 12 3.30 8.08 -5.43
C PHE A 12 3.48 8.62 -6.84
N SER A 13 4.69 8.47 -7.36
CA SER A 13 4.93 8.70 -8.78
C SER A 13 4.32 7.57 -9.61
N GLU A 14 4.12 7.79 -10.90
CA GLU A 14 3.64 6.74 -11.79
C GLU A 14 4.56 5.52 -11.79
N SER A 15 5.86 5.73 -11.73
CA SER A 15 6.82 4.61 -11.70
C SER A 15 6.66 3.78 -10.42
N THR A 16 6.38 4.40 -9.29
CA THR A 16 6.11 3.69 -8.04
C THR A 16 4.85 2.83 -8.17
N ILE A 17 3.78 3.39 -8.72
CA ILE A 17 2.53 2.67 -8.95
C ILE A 17 2.75 1.50 -9.91
N ASP A 18 3.48 1.71 -10.99
CA ASP A 18 3.78 0.68 -11.97
C ASP A 18 4.58 -0.48 -11.36
N GLU A 19 5.57 -0.17 -10.52
CA GLU A 19 6.35 -1.18 -9.81
C GLU A 19 5.48 -1.99 -8.87
N LEU A 20 4.66 -1.35 -8.06
CA LEU A 20 3.77 -2.04 -7.13
C LEU A 20 2.74 -2.88 -7.88
N THR A 21 2.24 -2.40 -9.00
CA THR A 21 1.32 -3.15 -9.85
C THR A 21 2.01 -4.37 -10.45
N ALA A 22 3.23 -4.23 -10.92
CA ALA A 22 4.01 -5.32 -11.48
C ALA A 22 4.29 -6.42 -10.45
N HIS A 23 4.47 -6.03 -9.18
CA HIS A 23 4.65 -6.99 -8.08
C HIS A 23 3.34 -7.62 -7.60
N GLY A 24 2.20 -7.18 -8.13
CA GLY A 24 0.91 -7.74 -7.78
C GLY A 24 0.36 -7.29 -6.43
N VAL A 25 0.96 -6.29 -5.81
CA VAL A 25 0.51 -5.78 -4.50
C VAL A 25 -0.43 -4.58 -4.61
N TYR A 26 -0.39 -3.84 -5.69
CA TYR A 26 -1.26 -2.68 -5.87
C TYR A 26 -2.67 -3.14 -6.29
N TRP A 27 -3.65 -2.86 -5.44
CA TRP A 27 -4.99 -3.40 -5.64
C TRP A 27 -5.91 -2.49 -6.44
N VAL A 28 -6.05 -1.25 -6.02
CA VAL A 28 -6.87 -0.26 -6.72
C VAL A 28 -6.10 1.05 -6.78
N GLN A 29 -6.39 1.83 -7.81
CA GLN A 29 -5.86 3.18 -7.86
C GLN A 29 -6.37 3.97 -6.66
N GLY A 30 -5.50 4.76 -6.08
CA GLY A 30 -5.83 5.54 -4.92
C GLY A 30 -7.00 6.47 -5.15
N ALA A 31 -7.69 6.78 -4.07
CA ALA A 31 -8.71 7.81 -4.08
C ALA A 31 -8.10 9.16 -4.50
N PRO A 32 -8.92 10.13 -4.90
CA PRO A 32 -8.40 11.48 -5.16
C PRO A 32 -7.61 12.02 -3.98
N ASP A 33 -6.67 12.91 -4.26
CA ASP A 33 -5.85 13.53 -3.22
C ASP A 33 -6.74 14.12 -2.13
N GLU A 34 -6.31 13.96 -0.88
CA GLU A 34 -6.95 14.65 0.22
C GLU A 34 -6.72 16.16 0.06
N GLU A 35 -7.76 16.94 0.30
CA GLU A 35 -7.70 18.38 0.13
C GLU A 35 -6.55 19.00 0.93
N GLY A 36 -5.67 19.71 0.23
CA GLY A 36 -4.55 20.42 0.84
C GLY A 36 -3.35 19.58 1.20
N THR A 37 -3.32 18.29 0.91
CA THR A 37 -2.21 17.41 1.32
C THR A 37 -1.40 16.82 0.17
N ASN A 38 -1.94 16.80 -1.06
CA ASN A 38 -1.34 16.09 -2.19
C ASN A 38 -1.09 14.61 -1.93
N ARG A 39 -1.85 14.03 -1.01
CA ARG A 39 -1.72 12.62 -0.66
C ARG A 39 -2.97 11.88 -1.08
N ARG A 40 -2.75 10.69 -1.59
CA ARG A 40 -3.82 9.77 -1.92
C ARG A 40 -3.77 8.57 -1.01
N ARG A 41 -4.92 7.95 -0.83
CA ARG A 41 -4.97 6.64 -0.18
C ARG A 41 -4.78 5.58 -1.25
N HIS A 42 -3.71 4.82 -1.11
CA HIS A 42 -3.42 3.69 -1.98
C HIS A 42 -3.72 2.39 -1.25
N HIS A 43 -4.38 1.48 -1.92
CA HIS A 43 -4.78 0.21 -1.33
C HIS A 43 -3.90 -0.90 -1.87
N LEU A 44 -3.22 -1.59 -0.96
CA LEU A 44 -2.35 -2.70 -1.29
C LEU A 44 -2.91 -3.99 -0.69
N ARG A 45 -2.57 -5.10 -1.30
CA ARG A 45 -2.85 -6.43 -0.74
C ARG A 45 -1.54 -7.17 -0.55
N VAL A 46 -1.30 -7.58 0.67
CA VAL A 46 -0.04 -8.18 1.08
C VAL A 46 -0.31 -9.47 1.84
N GLN A 47 0.40 -10.53 1.49
CA GLN A 47 0.34 -11.77 2.25
C GLN A 47 1.19 -11.65 3.51
N ALA A 48 0.61 -11.98 4.65
CA ALA A 48 1.27 -11.88 5.93
C ALA A 48 0.59 -12.78 6.96
N ASP A 49 1.22 -12.96 8.11
CA ASP A 49 0.68 -13.75 9.21
C ASP A 49 -0.22 -12.93 10.14
N ASN A 50 0.02 -11.62 10.22
CA ASN A 50 -0.72 -10.70 11.07
C ASN A 50 -0.60 -9.27 10.51
N CYS A 51 -1.33 -8.33 11.14
CA CYS A 51 -1.32 -6.94 10.70
C CYS A 51 0.05 -6.27 10.79
N ASP A 52 0.80 -6.53 11.85
CA ASP A 52 2.12 -5.92 12.03
C ASP A 52 3.06 -6.36 10.90
N ASP A 53 3.03 -7.63 10.56
CA ASP A 53 3.82 -8.18 9.46
C ASP A 53 3.36 -7.61 8.12
N ALA A 54 2.05 -7.46 7.93
CA ALA A 54 1.48 -6.88 6.72
C ALA A 54 1.94 -5.43 6.51
N VAL A 55 1.93 -4.63 7.57
CA VAL A 55 2.41 -3.24 7.52
C VAL A 55 3.89 -3.19 7.16
N GLU A 56 4.71 -4.04 7.77
CA GLU A 56 6.15 -4.10 7.50
C GLU A 56 6.45 -4.49 6.05
N ARG A 57 5.77 -5.51 5.54
CA ARG A 57 5.92 -5.95 4.16
C ARG A 57 5.47 -4.89 3.16
N ALA A 58 4.34 -4.26 3.42
CA ALA A 58 3.82 -3.19 2.57
C ALA A 58 4.78 -1.99 2.54
N ARG A 59 5.29 -1.61 3.71
CA ARG A 59 6.26 -0.51 3.82
C ARG A 59 7.51 -0.81 3.02
N LYS A 60 8.03 -2.01 3.14
CA LYS A 60 9.21 -2.43 2.38
C LYS A 60 8.95 -2.38 0.87
N ASP A 61 7.83 -2.92 0.42
CA ASP A 61 7.47 -2.91 -0.99
C ASP A 61 7.35 -1.48 -1.53
N VAL A 62 6.72 -0.60 -0.77
CA VAL A 62 6.56 0.82 -1.14
C VAL A 62 7.91 1.51 -1.23
N VAL A 63 8.77 1.32 -0.24
CA VAL A 63 10.10 1.93 -0.23
C VAL A 63 10.96 1.40 -1.38
N ASP A 64 10.92 0.09 -1.62
CA ASP A 64 11.66 -0.53 -2.72
C ASP A 64 11.19 -0.02 -4.09
N ALA A 65 9.93 0.38 -4.19
CA ALA A 65 9.37 0.97 -5.40
C ALA A 65 9.60 2.49 -5.51
N GLY A 66 10.31 3.07 -4.56
CA GLY A 66 10.63 4.50 -4.55
C GLY A 66 9.58 5.39 -3.90
N GLY A 67 8.63 4.82 -3.18
CA GLY A 67 7.57 5.56 -2.51
C GLY A 67 7.87 5.86 -1.04
N ASP A 68 6.95 6.58 -0.41
CA ASP A 68 7.01 6.93 1.01
C ASP A 68 6.20 5.92 1.82
N GLY A 69 6.87 5.17 2.69
CA GLY A 69 6.25 4.19 3.56
C GLY A 69 5.94 4.69 4.96
N THR A 70 5.87 5.99 5.18
CA THR A 70 5.68 6.57 6.53
C THR A 70 4.27 6.33 7.06
N PHE A 71 3.25 6.51 6.23
CA PHE A 71 1.85 6.41 6.65
C PHE A 71 1.23 5.13 6.10
N VAL A 72 1.46 4.02 6.79
CA VAL A 72 0.97 2.70 6.40
C VAL A 72 0.07 2.15 7.49
N GLU A 73 -1.14 1.75 7.13
CA GLU A 73 -2.13 1.21 8.07
C GLU A 73 -2.66 -0.13 7.58
N CYS A 74 -2.78 -1.08 8.49
CA CYS A 74 -3.43 -2.35 8.17
C CYS A 74 -4.94 -2.22 8.31
N GLY A 75 -5.66 -2.58 7.23
CA GLY A 75 -7.13 -2.57 7.24
C GLY A 75 -7.75 -3.90 7.61
N GLY A 76 -6.94 -4.91 7.94
CA GLY A 76 -7.42 -6.22 8.33
C GLY A 76 -7.34 -7.25 7.19
N PRO A 77 -7.64 -8.52 7.49
CA PRO A 77 -7.57 -9.59 6.50
C PRO A 77 -8.64 -9.46 5.42
N VAL A 78 -8.30 -9.93 4.24
CA VAL A 78 -9.25 -10.02 3.12
C VAL A 78 -9.93 -11.37 3.20
N TYR A 79 -11.25 -11.35 3.26
CA TYR A 79 -12.05 -12.58 3.23
C TYR A 79 -12.52 -12.81 1.79
N THR A 80 -12.23 -13.98 1.30
CA THR A 80 -12.66 -14.41 -0.03
C THR A 80 -13.74 -15.46 0.04
#